data_8ebfe84f64e18fd9ec41a75184f5ff79
#
_entry.id   8ebfe84f64e18fd9ec41a75184f5ff79
#
_cell.length_a   1.000
_cell.length_b   1.000
_cell.length_c   1.000
_cell.angle_alpha   90.00
_cell.angle_beta   90.00
_cell.angle_gamma   90.00
#
_symmetry.space_group_name_H-M   'P 1'
#
loop_
_entity.id
_entity.type
_entity.pdbx_description
1 polymer ?
#
loop_
_entity_poly.entity_id
_entity_poly.type
_entity_poly.pdbx_seq_one_letter_code
_entity_poly.pdbx_strand_id
1 'polypeptide(L)'
;MTMETSMRSYMESLRARGELLEVTREVDPKHELAAVTSAAHRKWDKPILFHKVKHTALPVLTDIYGSRERLAEIIGIGPDEFCRKWNDLATVASTRDVALRPAAKPTHDVVECKLSDLPLITYSERDAAPYFTSAMFLAHEPETGVRNLSFHRSMYVSDSELRCRLAPRHHLTLYHEKAEKMGKPLEAAMLIGPPPTAFLTAASPLPYDADELEVAAKLAGESIEMRPCRHIDLMVPASTEIVIEGRFLPNVRRDEGPFGEFMGYYTPVGQNAVFEVLGVTRRSDAIFHSILCGSSEEVLTLELTVAANIFQRINAVLPGIVDVTCHPFVLHTIVKIRQQYEGHGRQVLLAVFGAEPTWAKMCTVVDEDVNIYDMDDVTWAILTRSRPDKDVLILPDTPSFYRDPHKDHWGRMGIDATVPFERRKDFERKRIPGADTVDLAAYFPVSR
;
A
#
# COMPACT_ATOMS: atom_id res chain seq x y z
N MET A 1 7.60 6.06 22.25
CA MET A 1 6.20 5.76 21.95
C MET A 1 6.06 4.25 21.88
N THR A 2 5.11 3.66 22.60
CA THR A 2 4.70 2.28 22.38
C THR A 2 4.07 2.19 21.01
N MET A 3 4.54 1.29 20.16
CA MET A 3 3.96 1.11 18.84
C MET A 3 2.57 0.50 18.96
N GLU A 4 1.65 0.90 18.08
CA GLU A 4 0.28 0.43 18.11
C GLU A 4 0.17 -0.97 17.51
N THR A 5 -0.22 -1.93 18.31
CA THR A 5 -0.24 -3.36 17.96
C THR A 5 -1.49 -3.82 17.22
N SER A 6 -2.51 -2.95 17.09
CA SER A 6 -3.76 -3.22 16.39
C SER A 6 -4.25 -2.00 15.63
N MET A 7 -5.05 -2.22 14.58
CA MET A 7 -5.73 -1.13 13.86
C MET A 7 -6.60 -0.31 14.81
N ARG A 8 -7.26 -0.95 15.76
CA ARG A 8 -8.14 -0.30 16.75
C ARG A 8 -7.37 0.63 17.69
N SER A 9 -6.25 0.15 18.27
CA SER A 9 -5.45 0.99 19.15
C SER A 9 -4.90 2.21 18.41
N TYR A 10 -4.50 2.02 17.14
CA TYR A 10 -4.06 3.11 16.29
C TYR A 10 -5.19 4.11 16.00
N MET A 11 -6.38 3.63 15.65
CA MET A 11 -7.57 4.49 15.49
C MET A 11 -7.89 5.29 16.76
N GLU A 12 -7.82 4.66 17.94
CA GLU A 12 -8.07 5.36 19.21
C GLU A 12 -7.01 6.43 19.50
N SER A 13 -5.74 6.17 19.14
CA SER A 13 -4.70 7.19 19.27
C SER A 13 -4.95 8.40 18.38
N LEU A 14 -5.39 8.16 17.13
CA LEU A 14 -5.80 9.23 16.20
C LEU A 14 -7.03 10.00 16.72
N ARG A 15 -8.01 9.29 17.29
CA ARG A 15 -9.18 9.91 17.94
C ARG A 15 -8.76 10.84 19.09
N ALA A 16 -7.87 10.37 19.96
CA ALA A 16 -7.38 11.15 21.10
C ALA A 16 -6.65 12.44 20.69
N ARG A 17 -6.05 12.45 19.50
CA ARG A 17 -5.37 13.62 18.90
C ARG A 17 -6.31 14.53 18.10
N GLY A 18 -7.60 14.18 17.96
CA GLY A 18 -8.56 14.92 17.12
C GLY A 18 -8.31 14.77 15.62
N GLU A 19 -7.66 13.69 15.23
CA GLU A 19 -7.32 13.36 13.84
C GLU A 19 -8.30 12.39 13.18
N LEU A 20 -9.28 11.88 13.91
CA LEU A 20 -10.35 11.01 13.40
C LEU A 20 -11.63 11.82 13.15
N LEU A 21 -12.18 11.72 11.95
CA LEU A 21 -13.52 12.24 11.64
C LEU A 21 -14.56 11.17 11.97
N GLU A 22 -15.67 11.59 12.55
CA GLU A 22 -16.77 10.68 12.94
C GLU A 22 -18.06 11.05 12.25
N VAL A 23 -18.67 10.09 11.55
CA VAL A 23 -19.96 10.24 10.86
C VAL A 23 -21.01 9.45 11.63
N THR A 24 -21.93 10.17 12.32
CA THR A 24 -23.02 9.57 13.11
C THR A 24 -24.33 9.42 12.34
N ARG A 25 -24.47 10.15 11.22
CA ARG A 25 -25.57 9.97 10.27
C ARG A 25 -25.44 8.60 9.59
N GLU A 26 -26.57 7.93 9.36
CA GLU A 26 -26.61 6.72 8.56
C GLU A 26 -26.24 7.00 7.10
N VAL A 27 -25.36 6.17 6.53
CA VAL A 27 -24.89 6.27 5.16
C VAL A 27 -25.21 5.01 4.35
N ASP A 28 -25.43 5.19 3.06
CA ASP A 28 -25.63 4.08 2.13
C ASP A 28 -24.27 3.48 1.72
N PRO A 29 -24.04 2.15 1.84
CA PRO A 29 -22.82 1.53 1.38
C PRO A 29 -22.67 1.56 -0.16
N LYS A 30 -23.77 1.79 -0.88
CA LYS A 30 -23.73 1.95 -2.32
C LYS A 30 -23.46 3.40 -2.70
N HIS A 31 -22.22 3.69 -3.06
CA HIS A 31 -21.70 4.96 -3.55
C HIS A 31 -21.61 6.10 -2.52
N GLU A 32 -22.58 6.28 -1.58
CA GLU A 32 -22.57 7.42 -0.66
C GLU A 32 -21.36 7.37 0.27
N LEU A 33 -21.06 6.22 0.88
CA LEU A 33 -19.90 6.05 1.74
C LEU A 33 -18.61 6.40 1.00
N ALA A 34 -18.40 5.87 -0.21
CA ALA A 34 -17.24 6.16 -1.04
C ALA A 34 -17.15 7.64 -1.43
N ALA A 35 -18.28 8.27 -1.77
CA ALA A 35 -18.34 9.69 -2.12
C ALA A 35 -17.96 10.59 -0.93
N VAL A 36 -18.45 10.28 0.27
CA VAL A 36 -18.10 11.01 1.50
C VAL A 36 -16.61 10.83 1.81
N THR A 37 -16.09 9.60 1.75
CA THR A 37 -14.65 9.31 1.96
C THR A 37 -13.80 10.13 0.99
N SER A 38 -14.08 10.06 -0.31
CA SER A 38 -13.34 10.80 -1.34
C SER A 38 -13.39 12.32 -1.15
N ALA A 39 -14.54 12.87 -0.79
CA ALA A 39 -14.69 14.31 -0.58
C ALA A 39 -13.97 14.79 0.68
N ALA A 40 -14.05 14.03 1.76
CA ALA A 40 -13.41 14.35 3.02
C ALA A 40 -11.88 14.24 2.95
N HIS A 41 -11.37 13.18 2.28
CA HIS A 41 -9.94 13.03 2.05
C HIS A 41 -9.35 14.26 1.34
N ARG A 42 -9.94 14.71 0.23
CA ARG A 42 -9.47 15.89 -0.50
C ARG A 42 -9.47 17.18 0.31
N LYS A 43 -10.30 17.26 1.36
CA LYS A 43 -10.45 18.48 2.16
C LYS A 43 -9.62 18.46 3.44
N TRP A 44 -9.52 17.32 4.09
CA TRP A 44 -8.97 17.22 5.45
C TRP A 44 -7.86 16.20 5.62
N ASP A 45 -7.69 15.26 4.69
CA ASP A 45 -6.72 14.15 4.75
C ASP A 45 -6.73 13.46 6.14
N LYS A 46 -7.93 13.09 6.60
CA LYS A 46 -8.13 12.43 7.90
C LYS A 46 -8.90 11.14 7.74
N PRO A 47 -8.62 10.12 8.56
CA PRO A 47 -9.44 8.90 8.64
C PRO A 47 -10.87 9.20 9.06
N ILE A 48 -11.79 8.35 8.63
CA ILE A 48 -13.22 8.53 8.86
C ILE A 48 -13.82 7.25 9.43
N LEU A 49 -14.49 7.39 10.58
CA LEU A 49 -15.31 6.32 11.17
C LEU A 49 -16.80 6.59 10.92
N PHE A 50 -17.42 5.73 10.13
CA PHE A 50 -18.87 5.72 9.91
C PHE A 50 -19.53 4.81 10.95
N HIS A 51 -20.26 5.39 11.89
CA HIS A 51 -20.91 4.63 12.97
C HIS A 51 -22.14 3.85 12.51
N LYS A 52 -22.82 4.32 11.47
CA LYS A 52 -24.07 3.73 10.98
C LYS A 52 -24.02 3.59 9.46
N VAL A 53 -23.98 2.33 9.01
CA VAL A 53 -24.03 1.98 7.61
C VAL A 53 -25.25 1.11 7.39
N LYS A 54 -26.05 1.38 6.35
CA LYS A 54 -27.27 0.60 6.06
C LYS A 54 -26.93 -0.87 5.87
N HIS A 55 -27.85 -1.71 6.28
CA HIS A 55 -27.82 -3.18 6.11
C HIS A 55 -26.72 -3.93 6.90
N THR A 56 -26.03 -3.27 7.81
CA THR A 56 -25.05 -3.88 8.70
C THR A 56 -25.08 -3.23 10.08
N ALA A 57 -24.66 -3.98 11.11
CA ALA A 57 -24.46 -3.45 12.44
C ALA A 57 -23.03 -2.95 12.69
N LEU A 58 -22.12 -3.16 11.73
CA LEU A 58 -20.71 -2.84 11.90
C LEU A 58 -20.40 -1.40 11.47
N PRO A 59 -19.62 -0.66 12.27
CA PRO A 59 -19.04 0.59 11.83
C PRO A 59 -17.97 0.34 10.74
N VAL A 60 -17.79 1.32 9.85
CA VAL A 60 -16.81 1.27 8.77
C VAL A 60 -15.75 2.34 8.99
N LEU A 61 -14.49 1.94 8.95
CA LEU A 61 -13.33 2.82 9.02
C LEU A 61 -12.68 2.91 7.64
N THR A 62 -12.40 4.14 7.19
CA THR A 62 -11.71 4.41 5.92
C THR A 62 -10.58 5.39 6.12
N ASP A 63 -9.60 5.34 5.23
CA ASP A 63 -8.48 6.31 5.13
C ASP A 63 -7.57 6.38 6.37
N ILE A 64 -7.50 5.30 7.15
CA ILE A 64 -6.68 5.28 8.37
C ILE A 64 -5.18 5.34 8.07
N TYR A 65 -4.76 4.83 6.91
CA TYR A 65 -3.37 4.78 6.46
C TYR A 65 -3.08 5.74 5.28
N GLY A 66 -3.96 6.72 5.04
CA GLY A 66 -3.96 7.56 3.83
C GLY A 66 -2.94 8.71 3.83
N SER A 67 -2.02 8.84 4.80
CA SER A 67 -0.95 9.84 4.74
C SER A 67 0.44 9.24 4.99
N ARG A 68 1.46 9.91 4.45
CA ARG A 68 2.85 9.50 4.62
C ARG A 68 3.29 9.54 6.09
N GLU A 69 2.82 10.54 6.83
CA GLU A 69 3.08 10.71 8.24
C GLU A 69 2.50 9.53 9.03
N ARG A 70 1.26 9.16 8.78
CA ARG A 70 0.61 8.02 9.44
C ARG A 70 1.29 6.69 9.12
N LEU A 71 1.71 6.47 7.86
CA LEU A 71 2.46 5.27 7.48
C LEU A 71 3.86 5.21 8.10
N ALA A 72 4.55 6.35 8.20
CA ALA A 72 5.85 6.43 8.88
C ALA A 72 5.71 6.22 10.40
N GLU A 73 4.66 6.76 11.02
CA GLU A 73 4.34 6.60 12.44
C GLU A 73 4.16 5.13 12.83
N ILE A 74 3.52 4.32 11.97
CA ILE A 74 3.29 2.87 12.19
C ILE A 74 4.61 2.13 12.46
N ILE A 75 5.71 2.55 11.86
CA ILE A 75 7.03 1.93 12.04
C ILE A 75 8.00 2.80 12.85
N GLY A 76 7.50 3.88 13.44
CA GLY A 76 8.25 4.73 14.38
C GLY A 76 9.38 5.56 13.75
N ILE A 77 9.20 6.03 12.50
CA ILE A 77 10.19 6.83 11.76
C ILE A 77 9.63 8.18 11.33
N GLY A 78 10.52 9.09 10.90
CA GLY A 78 10.11 10.31 10.22
C GLY A 78 9.62 10.04 8.78
N PRO A 79 8.67 10.84 8.26
CA PRO A 79 8.11 10.64 6.92
C PRO A 79 9.18 10.72 5.81
N ASP A 80 10.24 11.52 5.98
CA ASP A 80 11.33 11.68 5.01
C ASP A 80 12.45 10.62 5.18
N GLU A 81 12.29 9.69 6.11
CA GLU A 81 13.27 8.64 6.39
C GLU A 81 12.83 7.27 5.85
N PHE A 82 11.63 7.19 5.24
CA PHE A 82 10.98 5.91 4.95
C PHE A 82 11.87 4.96 4.15
N CYS A 83 12.42 5.37 3.02
CA CYS A 83 13.23 4.50 2.16
C CYS A 83 14.48 3.96 2.85
N ARG A 84 15.17 4.80 3.63
CA ARG A 84 16.39 4.38 4.36
C ARG A 84 16.05 3.44 5.52
N LYS A 85 15.09 3.83 6.35
CA LYS A 85 14.72 3.08 7.57
C LYS A 85 13.94 1.82 7.30
N TRP A 86 13.10 1.82 6.26
CA TRP A 86 12.41 0.61 5.83
C TRP A 86 13.38 -0.54 5.58
N ASN A 87 14.43 -0.30 4.81
CA ASN A 87 15.43 -1.31 4.51
C ASN A 87 16.17 -1.80 5.76
N ASP A 88 16.54 -0.88 6.64
CA ASP A 88 17.18 -1.23 7.91
C ASP A 88 16.28 -2.11 8.78
N LEU A 89 14.99 -1.78 8.87
CA LEU A 89 14.02 -2.51 9.68
C LEU A 89 13.58 -3.84 9.07
N ALA A 90 13.40 -3.88 7.75
CA ALA A 90 12.88 -5.06 7.04
C ALA A 90 13.97 -6.12 6.75
N THR A 91 15.23 -5.70 6.54
CA THR A 91 16.31 -6.60 6.09
C THR A 91 17.35 -6.90 7.16
N VAL A 92 17.59 -6.01 8.11
CA VAL A 92 18.50 -6.29 9.21
C VAL A 92 17.89 -7.42 10.03
N ALA A 93 18.64 -8.51 10.18
CA ALA A 93 18.35 -9.50 11.20
C ALA A 93 18.21 -8.74 12.52
N SER A 94 16.97 -8.44 12.86
CA SER A 94 16.63 -7.72 14.06
C SER A 94 17.29 -8.46 15.21
N THR A 95 18.16 -7.81 15.95
CA THR A 95 18.69 -8.31 17.21
C THR A 95 17.58 -8.45 18.26
N ARG A 96 16.35 -8.03 17.92
CA ARG A 96 15.16 -8.18 18.75
C ARG A 96 14.61 -9.60 18.59
N ASP A 97 14.41 -10.27 19.69
CA ASP A 97 13.73 -11.58 19.76
C ASP A 97 12.22 -11.39 19.57
N VAL A 98 11.83 -11.03 18.34
CA VAL A 98 10.43 -10.87 17.92
C VAL A 98 10.02 -12.06 17.07
N ALA A 99 8.82 -12.58 17.28
CA ALA A 99 8.32 -13.77 16.60
C ALA A 99 6.79 -13.73 16.48
N LEU A 100 6.26 -14.63 15.66
CA LEU A 100 4.84 -14.97 15.67
C LEU A 100 4.61 -15.97 16.79
N ARG A 101 3.79 -15.64 17.78
CA ARG A 101 3.58 -16.46 18.99
C ARG A 101 2.11 -16.84 19.12
N PRO A 102 1.76 -18.07 19.50
CA PRO A 102 0.39 -18.40 19.86
C PRO A 102 -0.11 -17.46 20.97
N ALA A 103 -1.31 -16.93 20.81
CA ALA A 103 -1.96 -16.12 21.84
C ALA A 103 -2.19 -16.96 23.11
N ALA A 104 -1.73 -16.48 24.25
CA ALA A 104 -1.87 -17.20 25.53
C ALA A 104 -3.34 -17.31 25.97
N LYS A 105 -4.18 -16.31 25.60
CA LYS A 105 -5.63 -16.25 25.85
C LYS A 105 -6.30 -15.47 24.71
N PRO A 106 -7.60 -15.71 24.45
CA PRO A 106 -8.35 -14.83 23.58
C PRO A 106 -8.28 -13.39 24.08
N THR A 107 -7.88 -12.47 23.22
CA THR A 107 -7.78 -11.03 23.56
C THR A 107 -9.15 -10.35 23.49
N HIS A 108 -10.15 -11.00 22.87
CA HIS A 108 -11.52 -10.51 22.69
C HIS A 108 -12.45 -11.66 22.29
N ASP A 109 -13.75 -11.43 22.40
CA ASP A 109 -14.75 -12.38 21.98
C ASP A 109 -14.81 -12.45 20.43
N VAL A 110 -14.75 -13.67 19.90
CA VAL A 110 -14.86 -13.96 18.47
C VAL A 110 -16.19 -14.67 18.22
N VAL A 111 -17.00 -14.06 17.35
CA VAL A 111 -18.31 -14.59 16.95
C VAL A 111 -18.32 -14.98 15.48
N GLU A 112 -19.18 -15.93 15.11
CA GLU A 112 -19.42 -16.27 13.71
C GLU A 112 -20.51 -15.37 13.12
N CYS A 113 -20.43 -15.12 11.81
CA CYS A 113 -21.41 -14.39 11.06
C CYS A 113 -21.41 -14.86 9.58
N LYS A 114 -22.28 -14.28 8.75
CA LYS A 114 -22.29 -14.48 7.31
C LYS A 114 -21.55 -13.35 6.60
N LEU A 115 -21.13 -13.56 5.36
CA LEU A 115 -20.61 -12.49 4.52
C LEU A 115 -21.62 -11.35 4.34
N SER A 116 -22.91 -11.69 4.21
CA SER A 116 -24.00 -10.72 4.08
C SER A 116 -24.27 -9.86 5.31
N ASP A 117 -23.73 -10.22 6.49
CA ASP A 117 -23.79 -9.41 7.69
C ASP A 117 -22.72 -8.29 7.71
N LEU A 118 -21.70 -8.39 6.83
CA LEU A 118 -20.63 -7.42 6.68
C LEU A 118 -21.08 -6.23 5.82
N PRO A 119 -20.40 -5.06 5.93
CA PRO A 119 -20.63 -3.95 5.01
C PRO A 119 -20.33 -4.35 3.55
N LEU A 120 -21.36 -4.47 2.73
CA LEU A 120 -21.24 -4.76 1.30
C LEU A 120 -21.17 -3.45 0.52
N ILE A 121 -19.95 -2.95 0.27
CA ILE A 121 -19.72 -1.62 -0.29
C ILE A 121 -19.52 -1.68 -1.81
N THR A 122 -20.27 -0.84 -2.54
CA THR A 122 -20.08 -0.57 -3.98
C THR A 122 -19.49 0.83 -4.12
N TYR A 123 -18.32 0.93 -4.70
CA TYR A 123 -17.53 2.17 -4.72
C TYR A 123 -17.83 3.04 -5.93
N SER A 124 -17.76 2.47 -7.12
CA SER A 124 -17.85 3.18 -8.40
C SER A 124 -19.13 2.81 -9.15
N GLU A 125 -19.59 3.73 -10.01
CA GLU A 125 -20.87 3.62 -10.72
C GLU A 125 -21.02 2.31 -11.51
N ARG A 126 -19.92 1.82 -12.10
CA ARG A 126 -19.92 0.63 -12.95
C ARG A 126 -19.36 -0.61 -12.29
N ASP A 127 -19.11 -0.59 -10.97
CA ASP A 127 -18.71 -1.80 -10.25
C ASP A 127 -19.80 -2.87 -10.36
N ALA A 128 -19.41 -4.09 -10.72
CA ALA A 128 -20.35 -5.17 -11.01
C ALA A 128 -21.16 -5.62 -9.79
N ALA A 129 -20.59 -5.46 -8.57
CA ALA A 129 -21.15 -5.88 -7.29
C ALA A 129 -20.45 -5.14 -6.14
N PRO A 130 -20.81 -5.37 -4.88
CA PRO A 130 -20.00 -4.98 -3.74
C PRO A 130 -18.63 -5.67 -3.75
N TYR A 131 -17.60 -4.96 -3.25
CA TYR A 131 -16.23 -5.47 -3.17
C TYR A 131 -15.63 -5.35 -1.78
N PHE A 132 -14.82 -6.33 -1.40
CA PHE A 132 -13.87 -6.26 -0.28
C PHE A 132 -12.55 -5.73 -0.83
N THR A 133 -12.23 -4.48 -0.57
CA THR A 133 -11.05 -3.78 -1.11
C THR A 133 -9.85 -3.83 -0.18
N SER A 134 -10.07 -3.89 1.13
CA SER A 134 -9.02 -4.11 2.14
C SER A 134 -8.69 -5.59 2.37
N ALA A 135 -9.09 -6.46 1.44
CA ALA A 135 -8.93 -7.91 1.53
C ALA A 135 -7.46 -8.31 1.45
N MET A 136 -6.87 -8.68 2.57
CA MET A 136 -5.52 -9.24 2.66
C MET A 136 -5.59 -10.75 2.84
N PHE A 137 -5.14 -11.51 1.84
CA PHE A 137 -5.13 -12.97 1.90
C PHE A 137 -3.85 -13.49 2.51
N LEU A 138 -4.00 -14.29 3.56
CA LEU A 138 -2.95 -15.10 4.16
C LEU A 138 -3.10 -16.54 3.68
N ALA A 139 -2.04 -17.11 3.11
CA ALA A 139 -2.01 -18.50 2.68
C ALA A 139 -0.61 -19.09 2.89
N HIS A 140 -0.50 -20.42 2.93
CA HIS A 140 0.77 -21.10 2.93
C HIS A 140 1.18 -21.55 1.52
N GLU A 141 2.44 -21.40 1.21
CA GLU A 141 3.05 -22.04 0.04
C GLU A 141 2.87 -23.55 0.12
N PRO A 142 2.29 -24.20 -0.90
CA PRO A 142 1.85 -25.61 -0.78
C PRO A 142 2.94 -26.66 -0.51
N GLU A 143 4.22 -26.36 -0.76
CA GLU A 143 5.34 -27.28 -0.54
C GLU A 143 6.22 -26.87 0.63
N THR A 144 6.50 -25.58 0.77
CA THR A 144 7.44 -25.07 1.78
C THR A 144 6.79 -24.62 3.06
N GLY A 145 5.47 -24.29 3.01
CA GLY A 145 4.74 -23.76 4.14
C GLY A 145 5.04 -22.28 4.45
N VAL A 146 5.82 -21.59 3.64
CA VAL A 146 6.07 -20.15 3.81
C VAL A 146 4.76 -19.40 3.65
N ARG A 147 4.47 -18.47 4.57
CA ARG A 147 3.27 -17.64 4.51
C ARG A 147 3.46 -16.52 3.49
N ASN A 148 2.37 -16.17 2.81
CA ASN A 148 2.23 -14.92 2.07
C ASN A 148 1.01 -14.17 2.55
N LEU A 149 1.16 -12.86 2.74
CA LEU A 149 0.07 -11.94 3.02
C LEU A 149 0.05 -10.85 1.94
N SER A 150 -1.04 -10.77 1.15
CA SER A 150 -1.13 -9.81 0.04
C SER A 150 -2.55 -9.36 -0.26
N PHE A 151 -2.69 -8.14 -0.80
CA PHE A 151 -3.98 -7.56 -1.18
C PHE A 151 -4.52 -8.13 -2.48
N HIS A 152 -5.77 -8.59 -2.44
CA HIS A 152 -6.50 -9.03 -3.63
C HIS A 152 -7.96 -8.61 -3.52
N ARG A 153 -8.41 -7.65 -4.36
CA ARG A 153 -9.81 -7.25 -4.41
C ARG A 153 -10.72 -8.46 -4.61
N SER A 154 -11.83 -8.49 -3.91
CA SER A 154 -12.73 -9.62 -3.88
C SER A 154 -14.16 -9.18 -4.07
N MET A 155 -14.78 -9.62 -5.18
CA MET A 155 -16.17 -9.35 -5.54
C MET A 155 -17.08 -10.25 -4.74
N TYR A 156 -18.06 -9.69 -4.05
CA TYR A 156 -19.10 -10.45 -3.37
C TYR A 156 -20.07 -11.07 -4.37
N VAL A 157 -20.38 -12.35 -4.21
CA VAL A 157 -21.36 -13.09 -5.01
C VAL A 157 -22.47 -13.65 -4.13
N SER A 158 -22.08 -14.33 -3.04
CA SER A 158 -23.00 -14.93 -2.07
C SER A 158 -22.27 -15.16 -0.73
N ASP A 159 -22.99 -15.67 0.26
CA ASP A 159 -22.41 -16.04 1.56
C ASP A 159 -21.33 -17.13 1.46
N SER A 160 -21.28 -17.88 0.36
CA SER A 160 -20.35 -18.99 0.14
C SER A 160 -19.35 -18.75 -0.99
N GLU A 161 -19.42 -17.62 -1.73
CA GLU A 161 -18.57 -17.39 -2.90
C GLU A 161 -18.10 -15.93 -3.00
N LEU A 162 -16.79 -15.77 -3.17
CA LEU A 162 -16.16 -14.54 -3.66
C LEU A 162 -15.44 -14.82 -4.99
N ARG A 163 -15.29 -13.79 -5.82
CA ARG A 163 -14.44 -13.83 -7.02
C ARG A 163 -13.28 -12.86 -6.85
N CYS A 164 -12.07 -13.42 -6.87
CA CYS A 164 -10.88 -12.71 -6.45
C CYS A 164 -9.93 -12.47 -7.62
N ARG A 165 -9.50 -11.22 -7.79
CA ARG A 165 -8.49 -10.89 -8.80
C ARG A 165 -7.10 -11.25 -8.28
N LEU A 166 -6.57 -12.40 -8.71
CA LEU A 166 -5.18 -12.78 -8.49
C LEU A 166 -4.34 -12.20 -9.62
N ALA A 167 -3.47 -11.24 -9.30
CA ALA A 167 -2.62 -10.59 -10.28
C ALA A 167 -1.49 -11.53 -10.74
N PRO A 168 -1.14 -11.55 -12.05
CA PRO A 168 -0.03 -12.40 -12.54
C PRO A 168 1.27 -12.14 -11.80
N ARG A 169 2.02 -13.20 -11.49
CA ARG A 169 3.33 -13.17 -10.80
C ARG A 169 3.29 -12.74 -9.32
N HIS A 170 2.14 -12.45 -8.73
CA HIS A 170 2.05 -12.26 -7.28
C HIS A 170 2.20 -13.63 -6.57
N HIS A 171 2.75 -13.61 -5.34
CA HIS A 171 3.04 -14.84 -4.61
C HIS A 171 1.80 -15.70 -4.41
N LEU A 172 0.66 -15.11 -4.00
CA LEU A 172 -0.59 -15.85 -3.85
C LEU A 172 -1.05 -16.50 -5.16
N THR A 173 -0.84 -15.84 -6.32
CA THR A 173 -1.12 -16.44 -7.62
C THR A 173 -0.27 -17.66 -7.87
N LEU A 174 1.03 -17.56 -7.60
CA LEU A 174 1.98 -18.66 -7.74
C LEU A 174 1.65 -19.82 -6.78
N TYR A 175 1.22 -19.53 -5.55
CA TYR A 175 0.75 -20.54 -4.58
C TYR A 175 -0.49 -21.26 -5.09
N HIS A 176 -1.46 -20.50 -5.63
CA HIS A 176 -2.67 -21.08 -6.19
C HIS A 176 -2.38 -21.97 -7.42
N GLU A 177 -1.54 -21.49 -8.37
CA GLU A 177 -1.11 -22.28 -9.53
C GLU A 177 -0.37 -23.56 -9.12
N LYS A 178 0.43 -23.52 -8.04
CA LYS A 178 1.10 -24.69 -7.51
C LYS A 178 0.11 -25.69 -6.89
N ALA A 179 -0.84 -25.20 -6.09
CA ALA A 179 -1.91 -26.03 -5.52
C ALA A 179 -2.76 -26.68 -6.62
N GLU A 180 -3.08 -25.94 -7.69
CA GLU A 180 -3.79 -26.48 -8.88
C GLU A 180 -3.03 -27.62 -9.56
N LYS A 181 -1.71 -27.49 -9.74
CA LYS A 181 -0.86 -28.56 -10.28
C LYS A 181 -0.85 -29.79 -9.38
N MET A 182 -1.02 -29.61 -8.07
CA MET A 182 -1.14 -30.73 -7.11
C MET A 182 -2.56 -31.29 -7.03
N GLY A 183 -3.53 -30.73 -7.79
CA GLY A 183 -4.94 -31.12 -7.76
C GLY A 183 -5.65 -30.79 -6.46
N LYS A 184 -5.19 -29.80 -5.69
CA LYS A 184 -5.70 -29.42 -4.38
C LYS A 184 -6.22 -27.99 -4.37
N PRO A 185 -7.23 -27.65 -3.55
CA PRO A 185 -7.57 -26.28 -3.25
C PRO A 185 -6.44 -25.63 -2.43
N LEU A 186 -6.31 -24.30 -2.53
CA LEU A 186 -5.43 -23.51 -1.68
C LEU A 186 -6.24 -22.90 -0.54
N GLU A 187 -6.07 -23.38 0.67
CA GLU A 187 -6.65 -22.74 1.86
C GLU A 187 -6.07 -21.35 2.08
N ALA A 188 -6.94 -20.40 2.40
CA ALA A 188 -6.55 -19.02 2.70
C ALA A 188 -7.52 -18.37 3.67
N ALA A 189 -7.00 -17.43 4.47
CA ALA A 189 -7.77 -16.54 5.32
C ALA A 189 -7.71 -15.12 4.76
N MET A 190 -8.87 -14.51 4.45
CA MET A 190 -8.93 -13.10 4.13
C MET A 190 -9.09 -12.28 5.40
N LEU A 191 -8.12 -11.41 5.67
CA LEU A 191 -8.03 -10.57 6.86
C LEU A 191 -8.55 -9.16 6.54
N ILE A 192 -9.39 -8.61 7.42
CA ILE A 192 -9.83 -7.22 7.41
C ILE A 192 -9.47 -6.61 8.76
N GLY A 193 -8.75 -5.47 8.75
CA GLY A 193 -8.28 -4.81 9.95
C GLY A 193 -7.24 -5.61 10.75
N PRO A 194 -6.20 -6.20 10.14
CA PRO A 194 -5.06 -6.78 10.86
C PRO A 194 -4.20 -5.69 11.49
N PRO A 195 -3.11 -6.05 12.22
CA PRO A 195 -2.14 -5.07 12.73
C PRO A 195 -1.64 -4.09 11.67
N PRO A 196 -1.38 -2.81 12.01
CA PRO A 196 -0.94 -1.79 11.03
C PRO A 196 0.33 -2.16 10.27
N THR A 197 1.30 -2.82 10.92
CA THR A 197 2.51 -3.28 10.23
C THR A 197 2.25 -4.42 9.25
N ALA A 198 1.25 -5.28 9.51
CA ALA A 198 0.81 -6.30 8.55
C ALA A 198 0.15 -5.66 7.30
N PHE A 199 -0.56 -4.53 7.46
CA PHE A 199 -1.08 -3.76 6.34
C PHE A 199 0.06 -3.26 5.42
N LEU A 200 1.13 -2.70 5.99
CA LEU A 200 2.31 -2.25 5.24
C LEU A 200 3.01 -3.39 4.50
N THR A 201 3.24 -4.51 5.19
CA THR A 201 3.97 -5.64 4.59
C THR A 201 3.17 -6.35 3.51
N ALA A 202 1.84 -6.41 3.63
CA ALA A 202 0.96 -6.98 2.61
C ALA A 202 1.02 -6.24 1.25
N ALA A 203 1.41 -4.97 1.24
CA ALA A 203 1.61 -4.16 0.03
C ALA A 203 3.06 -4.16 -0.47
N SER A 204 3.99 -4.79 0.25
CA SER A 204 5.42 -4.69 -0.02
C SER A 204 5.89 -5.76 -1.02
N PRO A 205 6.74 -5.41 -2.00
CA PRO A 205 7.32 -6.38 -2.92
C PRO A 205 8.49 -7.16 -2.25
N LEU A 206 8.15 -8.03 -1.30
CA LEU A 206 9.12 -8.88 -0.61
C LEU A 206 9.59 -10.05 -1.48
N PRO A 207 10.73 -10.70 -1.17
CA PRO A 207 11.14 -11.95 -1.82
C PRO A 207 10.11 -13.07 -1.63
N TYR A 208 10.08 -14.03 -2.55
CA TYR A 208 9.12 -15.14 -2.57
C TYR A 208 9.15 -16.04 -1.32
N ASP A 209 10.30 -16.14 -0.70
CA ASP A 209 10.57 -16.91 0.51
C ASP A 209 10.50 -16.10 1.81
N ALA A 210 10.10 -14.83 1.72
CA ALA A 210 9.87 -13.98 2.89
C ALA A 210 8.43 -14.11 3.39
N ASP A 211 8.29 -14.09 4.72
CA ASP A 211 7.01 -14.10 5.41
C ASP A 211 6.63 -12.68 5.83
N GLU A 212 5.57 -12.13 5.24
CA GLU A 212 5.13 -10.76 5.50
C GLU A 212 4.79 -10.51 6.97
N LEU A 213 4.26 -11.52 7.68
CA LEU A 213 3.95 -11.36 9.11
C LEU A 213 5.20 -11.35 9.99
N GLU A 214 6.24 -12.10 9.63
CA GLU A 214 7.54 -12.01 10.33
C GLU A 214 8.20 -10.64 10.11
N VAL A 215 8.14 -10.13 8.89
CA VAL A 215 8.60 -8.76 8.60
C VAL A 215 7.76 -7.73 9.35
N ALA A 216 6.43 -7.90 9.42
CA ALA A 216 5.54 -7.05 10.19
C ALA A 216 5.90 -7.00 11.68
N ALA A 217 6.23 -8.15 12.29
CA ALA A 217 6.69 -8.23 13.68
C ALA A 217 8.02 -7.47 13.88
N LYS A 218 8.96 -7.59 12.93
CA LYS A 218 10.23 -6.86 12.96
C LYS A 218 10.02 -5.34 12.86
N LEU A 219 9.15 -4.89 11.95
CA LEU A 219 8.78 -3.48 11.81
C LEU A 219 8.11 -2.95 13.09
N ALA A 220 7.19 -3.71 13.67
CA ALA A 220 6.56 -3.37 14.95
C ALA A 220 7.56 -3.36 16.12
N GLY A 221 8.67 -4.08 16.02
CA GLY A 221 9.59 -4.28 17.15
C GLY A 221 8.97 -5.11 18.30
N GLU A 222 7.85 -5.76 18.04
CA GLU A 222 7.10 -6.58 19.00
C GLU A 222 6.60 -7.87 18.34
N SER A 223 6.45 -8.93 19.14
CA SER A 223 5.89 -10.19 18.64
C SER A 223 4.41 -10.04 18.30
N ILE A 224 3.97 -10.64 17.21
CA ILE A 224 2.57 -10.69 16.84
C ILE A 224 1.94 -11.95 17.44
N GLU A 225 0.88 -11.78 18.24
CA GLU A 225 0.09 -12.89 18.75
C GLU A 225 -0.79 -13.47 17.64
N MET A 226 -0.81 -14.80 17.54
CA MET A 226 -1.53 -15.56 16.52
C MET A 226 -2.62 -16.43 17.15
N ARG A 227 -3.78 -16.50 16.52
CA ARG A 227 -4.86 -17.43 16.89
C ARG A 227 -5.18 -18.39 15.74
N PRO A 228 -5.67 -19.61 16.02
CA PRO A 228 -6.10 -20.52 14.97
C PRO A 228 -7.38 -20.02 14.29
N CYS A 229 -7.49 -20.29 12.99
CA CYS A 229 -8.75 -20.26 12.26
C CYS A 229 -9.69 -21.38 12.78
N ARG A 230 -10.99 -21.28 12.48
CA ARG A 230 -11.98 -22.28 12.90
C ARG A 230 -12.27 -23.34 11.85
N HIS A 231 -12.14 -22.97 10.56
CA HIS A 231 -12.60 -23.79 9.44
C HIS A 231 -11.48 -24.27 8.52
N ILE A 232 -10.26 -23.72 8.70
CA ILE A 232 -9.06 -24.06 7.91
C ILE A 232 -7.84 -24.18 8.82
N ASP A 233 -6.80 -24.88 8.37
CA ASP A 233 -5.56 -25.07 9.14
C ASP A 233 -4.58 -23.91 8.95
N LEU A 234 -4.97 -22.74 9.41
CA LEU A 234 -4.17 -21.51 9.39
C LEU A 234 -4.20 -20.79 10.73
N MET A 235 -3.10 -20.09 11.02
CA MET A 235 -3.00 -19.15 12.15
C MET A 235 -3.05 -17.72 11.62
N VAL A 236 -3.84 -16.85 12.27
CA VAL A 236 -4.02 -15.45 11.90
C VAL A 236 -3.66 -14.51 13.05
N PRO A 237 -3.26 -13.26 12.83
CA PRO A 237 -3.02 -12.31 13.92
C PRO A 237 -4.26 -12.18 14.82
N ALA A 238 -4.05 -12.35 16.11
CA ALA A 238 -5.14 -12.42 17.09
C ALA A 238 -5.96 -11.12 17.18
N SER A 239 -5.34 -9.97 16.90
CA SER A 239 -6.00 -8.65 16.91
C SER A 239 -6.79 -8.31 15.64
N THR A 240 -6.82 -9.20 14.62
CA THR A 240 -7.57 -8.97 13.38
C THR A 240 -9.06 -8.81 13.66
N GLU A 241 -9.67 -7.78 13.07
CA GLU A 241 -11.08 -7.44 13.29
C GLU A 241 -12.04 -8.49 12.71
N ILE A 242 -11.80 -8.92 11.44
CA ILE A 242 -12.65 -9.87 10.72
C ILE A 242 -11.75 -10.83 9.94
N VAL A 243 -12.09 -12.12 9.97
CA VAL A 243 -11.41 -13.19 9.23
C VAL A 243 -12.45 -13.98 8.43
N ILE A 244 -12.27 -14.00 7.12
CA ILE A 244 -13.08 -14.80 6.20
C ILE A 244 -12.24 -16.00 5.79
N GLU A 245 -12.64 -17.18 6.22
CA GLU A 245 -11.91 -18.44 6.08
C GLU A 245 -12.45 -19.22 4.89
N GLY A 246 -11.57 -19.76 4.06
CA GLY A 246 -12.02 -20.51 2.88
C GLY A 246 -10.87 -21.04 2.05
N ARG A 247 -11.15 -21.28 0.77
CA ARG A 247 -10.16 -21.86 -0.15
C ARG A 247 -10.38 -21.42 -1.60
N PHE A 248 -9.31 -21.21 -2.32
CA PHE A 248 -9.33 -21.04 -3.76
C PHE A 248 -9.54 -22.39 -4.43
N LEU A 249 -10.58 -22.48 -5.28
CA LEU A 249 -10.92 -23.71 -5.99
C LEU A 249 -9.95 -23.95 -7.15
N PRO A 250 -9.39 -25.18 -7.28
CA PRO A 250 -8.45 -25.49 -8.33
C PRO A 250 -9.13 -25.49 -9.71
N ASN A 251 -8.51 -24.86 -10.70
CA ASN A 251 -8.96 -24.80 -12.09
C ASN A 251 -10.38 -24.22 -12.30
N VAL A 252 -10.92 -23.49 -11.32
CA VAL A 252 -12.22 -22.81 -11.43
C VAL A 252 -12.01 -21.32 -11.61
N ARG A 253 -12.59 -20.78 -12.69
CA ARG A 253 -12.59 -19.34 -12.98
C ARG A 253 -14.01 -18.91 -13.31
N ARG A 254 -14.36 -17.68 -12.92
CA ARG A 254 -15.67 -17.07 -13.17
C ARG A 254 -15.51 -15.59 -13.50
N ASP A 255 -16.55 -15.00 -14.08
CA ASP A 255 -16.58 -13.58 -14.41
C ASP A 255 -16.46 -12.70 -13.16
N GLU A 256 -15.49 -11.77 -13.14
CA GLU A 256 -15.28 -10.75 -12.14
C GLU A 256 -15.08 -9.40 -12.83
N GLY A 257 -15.64 -8.35 -12.27
CA GLY A 257 -15.65 -7.02 -12.86
C GLY A 257 -16.92 -6.72 -13.68
N PRO A 258 -17.02 -5.49 -14.22
CA PRO A 258 -16.04 -4.41 -14.18
C PRO A 258 -15.84 -3.86 -12.76
N PHE A 259 -14.67 -3.21 -12.55
CA PHE A 259 -14.32 -2.59 -11.28
C PHE A 259 -13.48 -1.32 -11.52
N GLY A 260 -13.78 -0.25 -10.77
CA GLY A 260 -13.01 1.00 -10.80
C GLY A 260 -11.65 0.84 -10.11
N GLU A 261 -10.58 0.86 -10.90
CA GLU A 261 -9.20 0.62 -10.47
C GLU A 261 -8.45 1.90 -10.08
N PHE A 262 -7.38 1.76 -9.30
CA PHE A 262 -6.54 2.89 -8.85
C PHE A 262 -5.91 3.69 -10.02
N MET A 263 -5.80 3.09 -11.21
CA MET A 263 -5.37 3.79 -12.43
C MET A 263 -6.37 4.84 -12.93
N GLY A 264 -7.54 4.97 -12.29
CA GLY A 264 -8.61 5.87 -12.71
C GLY A 264 -9.49 5.35 -13.85
N TYR A 265 -9.32 4.09 -14.23
CA TYR A 265 -10.08 3.43 -15.28
C TYR A 265 -10.79 2.19 -14.76
N TYR A 266 -11.85 1.75 -15.46
CA TYR A 266 -12.49 0.48 -15.17
C TYR A 266 -11.71 -0.68 -15.78
N THR A 267 -11.48 -1.73 -14.99
CA THR A 267 -11.06 -3.01 -15.54
C THR A 267 -12.26 -3.70 -16.20
N PRO A 268 -12.08 -4.34 -17.36
CA PRO A 268 -13.16 -5.13 -17.98
C PRO A 268 -13.49 -6.39 -17.16
N VAL A 269 -14.62 -7.00 -17.49
CA VAL A 269 -14.94 -8.36 -17.01
C VAL A 269 -13.80 -9.31 -17.41
N GLY A 270 -13.36 -10.13 -16.47
CA GLY A 270 -12.34 -11.15 -16.69
C GLY A 270 -12.62 -12.42 -15.92
N GLN A 271 -12.01 -13.53 -16.38
CA GLN A 271 -12.08 -14.84 -15.73
C GLN A 271 -11.11 -14.87 -14.54
N ASN A 272 -11.65 -14.83 -13.32
CA ASN A 272 -10.86 -14.74 -12.10
C ASN A 272 -11.11 -15.93 -11.15
N ALA A 273 -10.22 -16.10 -10.17
CA ALA A 273 -10.27 -17.21 -9.22
C ALA A 273 -11.54 -17.16 -8.36
N VAL A 274 -12.09 -18.32 -8.07
CA VAL A 274 -13.21 -18.49 -7.16
C VAL A 274 -12.67 -18.85 -5.78
N PHE A 275 -13.09 -18.09 -4.78
CA PHE A 275 -12.83 -18.36 -3.38
C PHE A 275 -14.11 -18.85 -2.72
N GLU A 276 -14.11 -20.13 -2.32
CA GLU A 276 -15.19 -20.76 -1.56
C GLU A 276 -15.05 -20.36 -0.09
N VAL A 277 -16.06 -19.72 0.47
CA VAL A 277 -16.10 -19.31 1.86
C VAL A 277 -16.61 -20.45 2.72
N LEU A 278 -15.84 -20.87 3.71
CA LEU A 278 -16.16 -21.93 4.66
C LEU A 278 -16.70 -21.36 5.98
N GLY A 279 -16.29 -20.14 6.34
CA GLY A 279 -16.78 -19.48 7.53
C GLY A 279 -16.29 -18.03 7.62
N VAL A 280 -16.99 -17.24 8.43
CA VAL A 280 -16.60 -15.87 8.76
C VAL A 280 -16.60 -15.70 10.26
N THR A 281 -15.46 -15.27 10.79
CA THR A 281 -15.30 -14.96 12.21
C THR A 281 -14.93 -13.50 12.38
N ARG A 282 -15.49 -12.84 13.39
CA ARG A 282 -15.19 -11.45 13.70
C ARG A 282 -15.16 -11.18 15.20
N ARG A 283 -14.55 -10.09 15.60
CA ARG A 283 -14.77 -9.56 16.95
C ARG A 283 -16.26 -9.28 17.15
N SER A 284 -16.74 -9.45 18.37
CA SER A 284 -18.15 -9.09 18.71
C SER A 284 -18.43 -7.61 18.44
N ASP A 285 -17.44 -6.75 18.64
CA ASP A 285 -17.45 -5.30 18.42
C ASP A 285 -16.63 -4.86 17.18
N ALA A 286 -16.56 -5.71 16.15
CA ALA A 286 -15.69 -5.50 14.98
C ALA A 286 -15.90 -4.15 14.28
N ILE A 287 -14.80 -3.59 13.78
CA ILE A 287 -14.76 -2.44 12.88
C ILE A 287 -14.36 -2.94 11.49
N PHE A 288 -15.16 -2.62 10.48
CA PHE A 288 -14.85 -2.98 9.10
C PHE A 288 -13.92 -1.94 8.48
N HIS A 289 -12.71 -2.33 8.14
CA HIS A 289 -11.79 -1.48 7.38
C HIS A 289 -12.13 -1.58 5.88
N SER A 290 -12.24 -0.44 5.22
CA SER A 290 -12.53 -0.35 3.79
C SER A 290 -11.60 0.65 3.12
N ILE A 291 -10.97 0.25 2.01
CA ILE A 291 -10.10 1.11 1.20
C ILE A 291 -10.89 1.61 -0.02
N LEU A 292 -10.94 2.91 -0.22
CA LEU A 292 -11.45 3.48 -1.47
C LEU A 292 -10.36 3.30 -2.55
N CYS A 293 -10.69 2.54 -3.60
CA CYS A 293 -9.73 2.27 -4.66
C CYS A 293 -9.28 3.56 -5.37
N GLY A 294 -7.98 3.75 -5.52
CA GLY A 294 -7.35 4.98 -6.02
C GLY A 294 -7.22 6.11 -4.98
N SER A 295 -7.60 5.86 -3.72
CA SER A 295 -7.30 6.80 -2.62
C SER A 295 -5.82 6.76 -2.24
N SER A 296 -5.38 7.79 -1.48
CA SER A 296 -4.03 7.81 -0.92
C SER A 296 -3.75 6.60 -0.02
N GLU A 297 -4.75 6.05 0.66
CA GLU A 297 -4.58 4.86 1.50
C GLU A 297 -4.12 3.63 0.69
N GLU A 298 -4.64 3.44 -0.52
CA GLU A 298 -4.16 2.37 -1.41
C GLU A 298 -2.85 2.74 -2.08
N VAL A 299 -2.82 3.90 -2.75
CA VAL A 299 -1.73 4.25 -3.66
C VAL A 299 -0.44 4.58 -2.92
N LEU A 300 -0.52 5.37 -1.84
CA LEU A 300 0.65 5.81 -1.08
C LEU A 300 1.39 4.65 -0.39
N THR A 301 0.66 3.65 0.14
CA THR A 301 1.29 2.47 0.73
C THR A 301 2.13 1.71 -0.31
N LEU A 302 1.58 1.57 -1.53
CA LEU A 302 2.30 0.97 -2.65
C LEU A 302 3.48 1.85 -3.10
N GLU A 303 3.29 3.17 -3.22
CA GLU A 303 4.34 4.11 -3.59
C GLU A 303 5.55 4.04 -2.67
N LEU A 304 5.32 4.03 -1.35
CA LEU A 304 6.37 3.98 -0.34
C LEU A 304 7.18 2.68 -0.40
N THR A 305 6.49 1.54 -0.51
CA THR A 305 7.17 0.24 -0.52
C THR A 305 7.91 -0.02 -1.83
N VAL A 306 7.37 0.43 -2.96
CA VAL A 306 8.05 0.40 -4.27
C VAL A 306 9.28 1.32 -4.25
N ALA A 307 9.15 2.54 -3.74
CA ALA A 307 10.27 3.48 -3.62
C ALA A 307 11.40 2.93 -2.76
N ALA A 308 11.08 2.31 -1.61
CA ALA A 308 12.05 1.68 -0.73
C ALA A 308 12.77 0.51 -1.42
N ASN A 309 12.06 -0.30 -2.19
CA ASN A 309 12.65 -1.40 -2.98
C ASN A 309 13.58 -0.87 -4.08
N ILE A 310 13.18 0.18 -4.80
CA ILE A 310 14.04 0.83 -5.80
C ILE A 310 15.29 1.39 -5.12
N PHE A 311 15.13 2.14 -4.02
CA PHE A 311 16.23 2.70 -3.25
C PHE A 311 17.26 1.62 -2.88
N GLN A 312 16.81 0.51 -2.31
CA GLN A 312 17.68 -0.60 -1.91
C GLN A 312 18.50 -1.13 -3.09
N ARG A 313 17.83 -1.40 -4.22
CA ARG A 313 18.47 -2.01 -5.40
C ARG A 313 19.48 -1.08 -6.06
N ILE A 314 19.14 0.20 -6.25
CA ILE A 314 20.06 1.12 -6.92
C ILE A 314 21.18 1.60 -6.00
N ASN A 315 20.93 1.77 -4.69
CA ASN A 315 21.94 2.15 -3.71
C ASN A 315 23.00 1.05 -3.48
N ALA A 316 22.67 -0.21 -3.77
CA ALA A 316 23.63 -1.32 -3.71
C ALA A 316 24.68 -1.26 -4.83
N VAL A 317 24.42 -0.56 -5.92
CA VAL A 317 25.29 -0.54 -7.12
C VAL A 317 25.78 0.84 -7.52
N LEU A 318 25.12 1.92 -7.05
CA LEU A 318 25.49 3.30 -7.37
C LEU A 318 25.68 4.13 -6.11
N PRO A 319 26.76 4.92 -6.03
CA PRO A 319 26.99 5.83 -4.92
C PRO A 319 26.08 7.06 -4.99
N GLY A 320 25.91 7.76 -3.89
CA GLY A 320 25.27 9.09 -3.87
C GLY A 320 23.76 9.09 -4.05
N ILE A 321 23.08 7.96 -3.97
CA ILE A 321 21.61 7.93 -3.86
C ILE A 321 21.22 8.46 -2.47
N VAL A 322 20.42 9.52 -2.44
CA VAL A 322 20.02 10.19 -1.19
C VAL A 322 18.66 9.71 -0.75
N ASP A 323 17.68 9.70 -1.69
CA ASP A 323 16.31 9.30 -1.40
C ASP A 323 15.56 8.98 -2.69
N VAL A 324 14.42 8.28 -2.57
CA VAL A 324 13.54 7.92 -3.68
C VAL A 324 12.07 8.11 -3.27
N THR A 325 11.26 8.59 -4.18
CA THR A 325 9.79 8.59 -4.04
C THR A 325 9.12 8.13 -5.32
N CYS A 326 7.93 7.57 -5.21
CA CYS A 326 7.06 7.28 -6.35
C CYS A 326 5.78 8.14 -6.34
N HIS A 327 5.77 9.20 -5.52
CA HIS A 327 4.69 10.18 -5.45
C HIS A 327 4.75 11.17 -6.63
N PRO A 328 3.64 11.68 -7.17
CA PRO A 328 2.24 11.51 -6.70
C PRO A 328 1.53 10.28 -7.28
N PHE A 329 2.21 9.46 -8.02
CA PHE A 329 1.63 8.24 -8.58
C PHE A 329 2.71 7.19 -8.84
N VAL A 330 2.47 5.96 -8.42
CA VAL A 330 3.44 4.85 -8.39
C VAL A 330 4.20 4.60 -9.72
N LEU A 331 3.69 5.08 -10.85
CA LEU A 331 4.33 4.98 -12.15
C LEU A 331 5.40 6.05 -12.42
N HIS A 332 5.55 7.03 -11.53
CA HIS A 332 6.59 8.07 -11.63
C HIS A 332 7.57 7.94 -10.46
N THR A 333 8.76 7.46 -10.75
CA THR A 333 9.86 7.39 -9.78
C THR A 333 10.66 8.68 -9.81
N ILE A 334 10.91 9.29 -8.65
CA ILE A 334 11.79 10.46 -8.51
C ILE A 334 12.95 10.08 -7.61
N VAL A 335 14.18 10.27 -8.10
CA VAL A 335 15.40 9.92 -7.37
C VAL A 335 16.20 11.18 -7.06
N LYS A 336 16.46 11.40 -5.78
CA LYS A 336 17.35 12.44 -5.29
C LYS A 336 18.76 11.90 -5.18
N ILE A 337 19.72 12.58 -5.80
CA ILE A 337 21.12 12.17 -5.77
C ILE A 337 22.06 13.30 -5.32
N ARG A 338 23.20 12.89 -4.76
CA ARG A 338 24.40 13.71 -4.66
C ARG A 338 25.33 13.29 -5.79
N GLN A 339 25.36 14.07 -6.86
CA GLN A 339 26.18 13.75 -8.03
C GLN A 339 27.64 13.53 -7.65
N GLN A 340 28.27 12.48 -8.19
CA GLN A 340 29.67 12.14 -7.99
C GLN A 340 30.54 12.41 -9.23
N TYR A 341 29.93 12.40 -10.42
CA TYR A 341 30.61 12.51 -11.71
C TYR A 341 29.63 13.01 -12.79
N GLU A 342 30.15 13.46 -13.91
CA GLU A 342 29.36 13.82 -15.11
C GLU A 342 28.61 12.62 -15.65
N GLY A 343 27.30 12.77 -15.95
CA GLY A 343 26.45 11.71 -16.46
C GLY A 343 25.87 10.76 -15.37
N HIS A 344 26.11 11.07 -14.08
CA HIS A 344 25.60 10.24 -12.97
C HIS A 344 24.06 10.15 -13.00
N GLY A 345 23.33 11.24 -13.24
CA GLY A 345 21.88 11.26 -13.34
C GLY A 345 21.38 10.28 -14.41
N ARG A 346 22.00 10.26 -15.59
CA ARG A 346 21.64 9.33 -16.67
C ARG A 346 21.90 7.86 -16.28
N GLN A 347 22.98 7.57 -15.58
CA GLN A 347 23.25 6.23 -15.09
C GLN A 347 22.22 5.76 -14.07
N VAL A 348 21.76 6.66 -13.19
CA VAL A 348 20.67 6.38 -12.23
C VAL A 348 19.36 6.07 -12.95
N LEU A 349 18.99 6.81 -14.01
CA LEU A 349 17.82 6.49 -14.84
C LEU A 349 17.84 5.06 -15.36
N LEU A 350 18.97 4.61 -15.92
CA LEU A 350 19.13 3.26 -16.45
C LEU A 350 19.06 2.21 -15.34
N ALA A 351 19.65 2.50 -14.17
CA ALA A 351 19.60 1.60 -13.01
C ALA A 351 18.18 1.43 -12.48
N VAL A 352 17.39 2.50 -12.38
CA VAL A 352 15.97 2.46 -11.97
C VAL A 352 15.15 1.60 -12.92
N PHE A 353 15.27 1.80 -14.23
CA PHE A 353 14.52 1.03 -15.23
C PHE A 353 14.92 -0.45 -15.25
N GLY A 354 16.16 -0.77 -14.91
CA GLY A 354 16.61 -2.15 -14.74
C GLY A 354 16.16 -2.79 -13.42
N ALA A 355 16.13 -1.99 -12.35
CA ALA A 355 15.76 -2.46 -11.02
C ALA A 355 14.25 -2.67 -10.87
N GLU A 356 13.42 -1.82 -11.53
CA GLU A 356 11.96 -1.84 -11.39
C GLU A 356 11.26 -1.91 -12.75
N PRO A 357 11.08 -3.14 -13.27
CA PRO A 357 10.49 -3.34 -14.60
C PRO A 357 8.97 -3.17 -14.64
N THR A 358 8.29 -3.07 -13.50
CA THR A 358 6.82 -3.03 -13.45
C THR A 358 6.29 -1.61 -13.31
N TRP A 359 6.80 -0.85 -12.35
CA TRP A 359 6.19 0.41 -11.95
C TRP A 359 6.84 1.66 -12.57
N ALA A 360 8.15 1.67 -12.79
CA ALA A 360 8.88 2.83 -13.27
C ALA A 360 8.58 3.15 -14.76
N LYS A 361 7.42 3.72 -15.07
CA LYS A 361 7.07 4.21 -16.42
C LYS A 361 7.80 5.50 -16.73
N MET A 362 7.86 6.39 -15.74
CA MET A 362 8.61 7.64 -15.79
C MET A 362 9.62 7.68 -14.65
N CYS A 363 10.80 8.21 -14.88
CA CYS A 363 11.80 8.44 -13.85
C CYS A 363 12.39 9.84 -14.00
N THR A 364 12.46 10.59 -12.91
CA THR A 364 13.14 11.90 -12.85
C THR A 364 14.26 11.82 -11.82
N VAL A 365 15.46 12.25 -12.22
CA VAL A 365 16.61 12.34 -11.30
C VAL A 365 16.90 13.81 -11.02
N VAL A 366 17.03 14.14 -9.73
CA VAL A 366 17.25 15.52 -9.27
C VAL A 366 18.42 15.59 -8.28
N ASP A 367 18.99 16.76 -8.09
CA ASP A 367 20.03 17.01 -7.09
C ASP A 367 19.49 17.04 -5.64
N GLU A 368 20.40 17.00 -4.67
CA GLU A 368 20.08 16.92 -3.24
C GLU A 368 19.34 18.17 -2.68
N ASP A 369 19.39 19.29 -3.37
CA ASP A 369 18.71 20.53 -2.98
C ASP A 369 17.23 20.61 -3.39
N VAL A 370 16.73 19.62 -4.12
CA VAL A 370 15.33 19.54 -4.55
C VAL A 370 14.52 18.73 -3.54
N ASN A 371 13.37 19.25 -3.14
CA ASN A 371 12.42 18.52 -2.34
C ASN A 371 11.60 17.58 -3.23
N ILE A 372 11.90 16.27 -3.21
CA ILE A 372 11.23 15.28 -4.05
C ILE A 372 9.78 14.97 -3.62
N TYR A 373 9.33 15.47 -2.49
CA TYR A 373 7.96 15.35 -1.99
C TYR A 373 7.09 16.56 -2.37
N ASP A 374 7.70 17.58 -2.99
CA ASP A 374 7.04 18.75 -3.53
C ASP A 374 7.15 18.73 -5.06
N MET A 375 6.04 18.42 -5.74
CA MET A 375 6.00 18.35 -7.22
C MET A 375 6.25 19.68 -7.89
N ASP A 376 5.98 20.80 -7.24
CA ASP A 376 6.30 22.12 -7.77
C ASP A 376 7.82 22.31 -7.81
N ASP A 377 8.53 21.85 -6.77
CA ASP A 377 10.00 21.91 -6.73
C ASP A 377 10.64 20.93 -7.73
N VAL A 378 10.10 19.74 -7.88
CA VAL A 378 10.54 18.77 -8.91
C VAL A 378 10.31 19.33 -10.32
N THR A 379 9.14 19.89 -10.58
CA THR A 379 8.80 20.50 -11.87
C THR A 379 9.70 21.70 -12.17
N TRP A 380 9.97 22.51 -11.14
CA TRP A 380 10.94 23.61 -11.28
C TRP A 380 12.33 23.08 -11.70
N ALA A 381 12.82 22.01 -11.07
CA ALA A 381 14.10 21.42 -11.44
C ALA A 381 14.12 20.91 -12.89
N ILE A 382 13.04 20.21 -13.31
CA ILE A 382 12.90 19.77 -14.70
C ILE A 382 13.00 20.96 -15.68
N LEU A 383 12.25 22.02 -15.42
CA LEU A 383 12.15 23.16 -16.35
C LEU A 383 13.40 24.03 -16.40
N THR A 384 14.20 24.07 -15.31
CA THR A 384 15.35 24.96 -15.19
C THR A 384 16.70 24.29 -15.40
N ARG A 385 16.79 22.95 -15.23
CA ARG A 385 18.06 22.21 -15.25
C ARG A 385 18.17 21.24 -16.42
N SER A 386 17.06 20.64 -16.88
CA SER A 386 17.12 19.72 -18.01
C SER A 386 16.98 20.40 -19.37
N ARG A 387 17.64 19.82 -20.35
CA ARG A 387 17.54 20.19 -21.75
C ARG A 387 16.78 19.08 -22.49
N PRO A 388 15.55 19.34 -23.00
CA PRO A 388 14.71 18.30 -23.61
C PRO A 388 15.38 17.55 -24.77
N ASP A 389 16.31 18.20 -25.49
CA ASP A 389 17.04 17.59 -26.60
C ASP A 389 18.19 16.66 -26.20
N LYS A 390 18.60 16.65 -24.90
CA LYS A 390 19.75 15.89 -24.42
C LYS A 390 19.46 15.07 -23.15
N ASP A 391 18.65 15.62 -22.25
CA ASP A 391 18.52 15.10 -20.90
C ASP A 391 17.26 14.24 -20.73
N VAL A 392 16.49 14.06 -21.82
CA VAL A 392 15.37 13.13 -21.89
C VAL A 392 15.80 11.83 -22.55
N LEU A 393 15.54 10.71 -21.86
CA LEU A 393 15.79 9.36 -22.33
C LEU A 393 14.47 8.67 -22.63
N ILE A 394 14.27 8.19 -23.85
CA ILE A 394 13.12 7.38 -24.24
C ILE A 394 13.59 5.96 -24.53
N LEU A 395 13.00 4.98 -23.83
CA LEU A 395 13.21 3.55 -24.06
C LEU A 395 11.93 2.96 -24.63
N PRO A 396 11.87 2.63 -25.92
CA PRO A 396 10.67 2.02 -26.52
C PRO A 396 10.53 0.54 -26.14
N ASP A 397 9.33 0.00 -26.29
CA ASP A 397 9.01 -1.42 -26.27
C ASP A 397 9.54 -2.20 -25.05
N THR A 398 9.41 -1.59 -23.86
CA THR A 398 9.75 -2.25 -22.60
C THR A 398 8.53 -2.93 -21.98
N PRO A 399 8.71 -3.96 -21.13
CA PRO A 399 7.60 -4.54 -20.37
C PRO A 399 6.83 -3.47 -19.59
N SER A 400 5.52 -3.61 -19.50
CA SER A 400 4.65 -2.62 -18.89
C SER A 400 3.85 -3.18 -17.73
N PHE A 401 3.23 -2.28 -16.96
CA PHE A 401 2.23 -2.62 -15.96
C PHE A 401 0.95 -3.11 -16.65
N TYR A 402 0.54 -4.34 -16.39
CA TYR A 402 -0.53 -5.05 -17.11
C TYR A 402 -1.93 -4.40 -17.01
N ARG A 403 -2.14 -3.42 -16.11
CA ARG A 403 -3.38 -2.65 -15.98
C ARG A 403 -3.35 -1.31 -16.74
N ASP A 404 -2.23 -0.94 -17.33
CA ASP A 404 -2.18 0.25 -18.19
C ASP A 404 -3.00 -0.02 -19.47
N PRO A 405 -3.90 0.87 -19.89
CA PRO A 405 -4.63 0.73 -21.15
C PRO A 405 -3.73 0.54 -22.38
N HIS A 406 -2.50 1.06 -22.32
CA HIS A 406 -1.46 0.91 -23.35
C HIS A 406 -0.47 -0.22 -23.07
N LYS A 407 -0.88 -1.25 -22.35
CA LYS A 407 -0.03 -2.36 -21.87
C LYS A 407 0.81 -3.06 -22.93
N ASP A 408 0.39 -3.03 -24.19
CA ASP A 408 1.06 -3.72 -25.28
C ASP A 408 2.19 -2.89 -25.94
N HIS A 409 2.25 -1.57 -25.65
CA HIS A 409 3.18 -0.62 -26.28
C HIS A 409 3.70 0.42 -25.28
N TRP A 410 4.38 -0.02 -24.26
CA TRP A 410 4.87 0.86 -23.23
C TRP A 410 6.31 1.28 -23.48
N GLY A 411 6.52 2.55 -23.72
CA GLY A 411 7.84 3.17 -23.60
C GLY A 411 8.09 3.67 -22.18
N ARG A 412 9.36 3.85 -21.81
CA ARG A 412 9.77 4.50 -20.57
C ARG A 412 10.39 5.84 -20.87
N MET A 413 10.13 6.83 -20.00
CA MET A 413 10.71 8.16 -20.10
C MET A 413 11.56 8.46 -18.88
N GLY A 414 12.84 8.76 -19.09
CA GLY A 414 13.74 9.28 -18.08
C GLY A 414 14.03 10.74 -18.28
N ILE A 415 14.08 11.54 -17.22
CA ILE A 415 14.47 12.95 -17.24
C ILE A 415 15.64 13.12 -16.27
N ASP A 416 16.80 13.52 -16.79
CA ASP A 416 17.91 13.98 -15.98
C ASP A 416 17.72 15.48 -15.71
N ALA A 417 17.24 15.82 -14.53
CA ALA A 417 17.03 17.17 -14.06
C ALA A 417 18.08 17.57 -13.01
N THR A 418 19.28 17.02 -13.15
CA THR A 418 20.44 17.44 -12.34
C THR A 418 21.16 18.61 -13.01
N VAL A 419 21.88 19.41 -12.24
CA VAL A 419 22.72 20.48 -12.78
C VAL A 419 23.94 19.88 -13.49
N PRO A 420 24.48 20.51 -14.56
CA PRO A 420 25.73 20.09 -15.17
C PRO A 420 26.84 20.03 -14.13
N PHE A 421 27.52 18.88 -14.02
CA PHE A 421 28.45 18.59 -12.91
C PHE A 421 29.57 19.63 -12.74
N GLU A 422 30.13 20.12 -13.85
CA GLU A 422 31.21 21.11 -13.84
C GLU A 422 30.70 22.53 -13.63
N ARG A 423 29.40 22.78 -13.81
CA ARG A 423 28.79 24.12 -13.78
C ARG A 423 27.87 24.35 -12.59
N ARG A 424 28.01 23.60 -11.51
CA ARG A 424 27.13 23.68 -10.32
C ARG A 424 26.98 25.11 -9.76
N LYS A 425 28.05 25.91 -9.82
CA LYS A 425 28.05 27.31 -9.34
C LYS A 425 27.07 28.20 -10.09
N ASP A 426 26.79 27.90 -11.37
CA ASP A 426 25.87 28.69 -12.20
C ASP A 426 24.40 28.41 -11.83
N PHE A 427 24.15 27.32 -11.11
CA PHE A 427 22.81 26.82 -10.71
C PHE A 427 22.56 26.93 -9.21
N GLU A 428 23.34 27.74 -8.48
CA GLU A 428 23.11 27.95 -7.05
C GLU A 428 21.75 28.61 -6.83
N ARG A 429 20.91 27.98 -5.99
CA ARG A 429 19.56 28.49 -5.68
C ARG A 429 19.66 29.75 -4.82
N LYS A 430 18.94 30.79 -5.20
CA LYS A 430 18.79 31.97 -4.36
C LYS A 430 18.05 31.59 -3.06
N ARG A 431 18.50 32.14 -1.95
CA ARG A 431 17.86 31.98 -0.64
C ARG A 431 17.48 33.33 -0.08
N ILE A 432 16.37 33.38 0.65
CA ILE A 432 16.02 34.56 1.47
C ILE A 432 16.48 34.26 2.88
N PRO A 433 17.47 34.96 3.40
CA PRO A 433 17.96 34.72 4.75
C PRO A 433 16.83 34.84 5.78
N GLY A 434 16.69 33.83 6.65
CA GLY A 434 15.70 33.83 7.71
C GLY A 434 14.29 33.34 7.28
N ALA A 435 14.03 33.06 6.01
CA ALA A 435 12.72 32.59 5.56
C ALA A 435 12.29 31.28 6.25
N ASP A 436 13.23 30.38 6.48
CA ASP A 436 12.97 29.06 7.10
C ASP A 436 12.83 29.13 8.64
N THR A 437 13.14 30.28 9.26
CA THR A 437 13.17 30.44 10.72
C THR A 437 12.24 31.52 11.24
N VAL A 438 11.53 32.24 10.34
CA VAL A 438 10.62 33.31 10.75
C VAL A 438 9.37 32.70 11.45
N ASP A 439 9.07 33.19 12.64
CA ASP A 439 7.83 32.88 13.33
C ASP A 439 6.69 33.74 12.79
N LEU A 440 5.89 33.17 11.90
CA LEU A 440 4.75 33.86 11.30
C LEU A 440 3.67 34.25 12.33
N ALA A 441 3.57 33.54 13.46
CA ALA A 441 2.61 33.88 14.51
C ALA A 441 2.91 35.23 15.18
N ALA A 442 4.18 35.66 15.13
CA ALA A 442 4.61 36.99 15.64
C ALA A 442 4.12 38.13 14.71
N TYR A 443 3.84 37.86 13.44
CA TYR A 443 3.45 38.87 12.45
C TYR A 443 1.95 38.82 12.12
N PHE A 444 1.37 37.63 12.12
CA PHE A 444 -0.03 37.40 11.75
C PHE A 444 -0.76 36.78 12.95
N PRO A 445 -1.51 37.56 13.74
CA PRO A 445 -2.35 36.98 14.79
C PRO A 445 -3.34 36.01 14.14
N VAL A 446 -3.26 34.74 14.49
CA VAL A 446 -4.17 33.70 14.00
C VAL A 446 -5.56 34.09 14.50
N SER A 447 -6.43 34.53 13.60
CA SER A 447 -7.87 34.65 13.88
C SER A 447 -8.37 33.26 14.22
N ARG A 448 -8.82 33.07 15.46
CA ARG A 448 -9.41 31.84 16.01
C ARG A 448 -10.68 31.43 15.27
#